data_6a9ec7c3949db35ce04516dbd32df697
#
_entry.id   6a9ec7c3949db35ce04516dbd32df697
#
_cell.length_a   1.000
_cell.length_b   1.000
_cell.length_c   1.000
_cell.angle_alpha   90.00
_cell.angle_beta   90.00
_cell.angle_gamma   90.00
#
_symmetry.space_group_name_H-M   'P 1'
#
loop_
_entity.id
_entity.type
_entity.pdbx_description
1 polymer ?
#
loop_
_entity_poly.entity_id
_entity_poly.type
_entity_poly.pdbx_seq_one_letter_code
_entity_poly.pdbx_strand_id
1 'polypeptide(L)'
;MMGRLYLQHLRRILPLKQMALLFLLTIFAFTAGAAAYGAANREIAVRDGETLVVAKTLGNDVQQALAQLGVEVGEQDFVSMPLRQLLGTDGTNLLTNKRAVPMTLTVDGETRDILSWRDTVGEVLSDQQVSLSAMDRIEGMTVKTPVEAGL
;
A
#
# COMPACT_ATOMS: atom_id res chain seq x y z
N MET A 1 13.53 30.17 38.82
CA MET A 1 14.19 31.50 38.90
C MET A 1 15.29 31.70 37.84
N MET A 2 15.77 30.65 37.17
CA MET A 2 16.83 30.69 36.14
C MET A 2 16.40 31.23 34.75
N GLY A 3 15.14 31.13 34.37
CA GLY A 3 14.70 31.56 33.03
C GLY A 3 14.68 33.08 32.76
N ARG A 4 14.53 33.89 33.79
CA ARG A 4 14.51 35.36 33.62
C ARG A 4 15.89 35.98 33.34
N LEU A 5 16.95 35.37 33.83
CA LEU A 5 18.32 35.85 33.61
C LEU A 5 18.81 35.57 32.17
N TYR A 6 18.37 34.47 31.58
CA TYR A 6 18.74 34.13 30.20
C TYR A 6 18.11 35.07 29.17
N LEU A 7 16.85 35.45 29.36
CA LEU A 7 16.16 36.39 28.48
C LEU A 7 16.73 37.82 28.56
N GLN A 8 17.23 38.21 29.72
CA GLN A 8 17.87 39.54 29.88
C GLN A 8 19.25 39.61 29.20
N HIS A 9 20.00 38.50 29.15
CA HIS A 9 21.31 38.45 28.46
C HIS A 9 21.13 38.48 26.92
N LEU A 10 20.12 37.80 26.38
CA LEU A 10 19.80 37.83 24.96
C LEU A 10 19.37 39.24 24.47
N ARG A 11 18.65 39.99 25.32
CA ARG A 11 18.27 41.39 25.00
C ARG A 11 19.47 42.32 24.88
N ARG A 12 20.59 41.99 25.50
CA ARG A 12 21.80 42.86 25.50
C ARG A 12 22.71 42.59 24.29
N ILE A 13 22.54 41.42 23.64
CA ILE A 13 23.41 40.96 22.55
C ILE A 13 22.76 41.18 21.19
N LEU A 14 21.42 41.09 21.09
CA LEU A 14 20.72 41.28 19.82
C LEU A 14 19.79 42.48 19.88
N PRO A 15 19.91 43.43 18.95
CA PRO A 15 18.97 44.56 18.85
C PRO A 15 17.57 44.02 18.51
N LEU A 16 16.55 44.69 19.03
CA LEU A 16 15.14 44.28 18.93
C LEU A 16 14.71 43.89 17.50
N LYS A 17 15.28 44.56 16.48
CA LYS A 17 15.05 44.29 15.06
C LYS A 17 15.56 42.90 14.64
N GLN A 18 16.70 42.46 15.18
CA GLN A 18 17.25 41.13 14.88
C GLN A 18 16.47 40.02 15.58
N MET A 19 15.97 40.27 16.80
CA MET A 19 15.08 39.30 17.48
C MET A 19 13.75 39.15 16.75
N ALA A 20 13.17 40.23 16.25
CA ALA A 20 11.96 40.19 15.45
C ALA A 20 12.17 39.45 14.13
N LEU A 21 13.33 39.66 13.49
CA LEU A 21 13.68 38.94 12.25
C LEU A 21 13.85 37.45 12.49
N LEU A 22 14.53 37.05 13.57
CA LEU A 22 14.67 35.62 13.93
C LEU A 22 13.33 34.96 14.23
N PHE A 23 12.45 35.68 14.93
CA PHE A 23 11.10 35.17 15.20
C PHE A 23 10.27 35.02 13.93
N LEU A 24 10.35 35.97 13.01
CA LEU A 24 9.70 35.88 11.69
C LEU A 24 10.25 34.69 10.85
N LEU A 25 11.56 34.47 10.86
CA LEU A 25 12.20 33.36 10.19
C LEU A 25 11.79 32.02 10.77
N THR A 26 11.65 31.91 12.11
CA THR A 26 11.17 30.66 12.73
C THR A 26 9.71 30.35 12.38
N ILE A 27 8.84 31.36 12.36
CA ILE A 27 7.45 31.21 11.94
C ILE A 27 7.39 30.78 10.47
N PHE A 28 8.16 31.44 9.60
CA PHE A 28 8.21 31.11 8.18
C PHE A 28 8.71 29.68 7.95
N ALA A 29 9.78 29.25 8.62
CA ALA A 29 10.30 27.89 8.53
C ALA A 29 9.28 26.86 9.02
N PHE A 30 8.56 27.16 10.10
CA PHE A 30 7.52 26.27 10.63
C PHE A 30 6.33 26.14 9.68
N THR A 31 5.84 27.27 9.13
CA THR A 31 4.72 27.26 8.18
C THR A 31 5.08 26.61 6.86
N ALA A 32 6.29 26.89 6.34
CA ALA A 32 6.79 26.24 5.13
C ALA A 32 6.97 24.72 5.33
N GLY A 33 7.50 24.30 6.48
CA GLY A 33 7.64 22.89 6.84
C GLY A 33 6.29 22.16 6.95
N ALA A 34 5.30 22.79 7.59
CA ALA A 34 3.95 22.22 7.71
C ALA A 34 3.24 22.10 6.35
N ALA A 35 3.41 23.12 5.47
CA ALA A 35 2.85 23.07 4.12
C ALA A 35 3.51 21.98 3.26
N ALA A 36 4.84 21.85 3.33
CA ALA A 36 5.59 20.82 2.62
C ALA A 36 5.20 19.42 3.10
N TYR A 37 5.03 19.21 4.41
CA TYR A 37 4.57 17.96 4.99
C TYR A 37 3.15 17.61 4.52
N GLY A 38 2.22 18.59 4.51
CA GLY A 38 0.86 18.40 4.00
C GLY A 38 0.82 18.02 2.52
N ALA A 39 1.66 18.66 1.71
CA ALA A 39 1.76 18.38 0.28
C ALA A 39 2.43 17.04 -0.05
N ALA A 40 3.26 16.51 0.86
CA ALA A 40 3.93 15.23 0.68
C ALA A 40 3.04 14.03 1.06
N ASN A 41 2.00 14.25 1.88
CA ASN A 41 1.08 13.17 2.27
C ASN A 41 0.17 12.77 1.10
N ARG A 42 0.11 11.47 0.85
CA ARG A 42 -0.80 10.85 -0.12
C ARG A 42 -1.79 9.99 0.64
N GLU A 43 -3.05 10.05 0.25
CA GLU A 43 -4.06 9.16 0.78
C GLU A 43 -4.10 7.88 -0.04
N ILE A 44 -4.09 6.74 0.65
CA ILE A 44 -4.17 5.42 0.05
C ILE A 44 -5.25 4.61 0.76
N ALA A 45 -6.06 3.91 -0.03
CA ALA A 45 -7.00 2.91 0.44
C ALA A 45 -6.57 1.55 -0.11
N VAL A 46 -6.17 0.67 0.78
CA VAL A 46 -5.72 -0.69 0.44
C VAL A 46 -6.78 -1.68 0.85
N ARG A 47 -7.28 -2.44 -0.11
CA ARG A 47 -8.12 -3.61 0.12
C ARG A 47 -7.23 -4.86 0.09
N ASP A 48 -7.10 -5.55 1.21
CA ASP A 48 -6.41 -6.82 1.35
C ASP A 48 -7.43 -7.89 1.76
N GLY A 49 -7.91 -8.66 0.79
CA GLY A 49 -9.05 -9.53 0.95
C GLY A 49 -10.33 -8.75 1.32
N GLU A 50 -10.92 -9.07 2.48
CA GLU A 50 -12.10 -8.37 3.02
C GLU A 50 -11.75 -7.11 3.82
N THR A 51 -10.49 -6.91 4.17
CA THR A 51 -10.04 -5.77 4.97
C THR A 51 -9.78 -4.56 4.08
N LEU A 52 -10.36 -3.42 4.45
CA LEU A 52 -10.08 -2.13 3.83
C LEU A 52 -9.34 -1.24 4.83
N VAL A 53 -8.12 -0.85 4.48
CA VAL A 53 -7.31 0.08 5.28
C VAL A 53 -7.18 1.39 4.51
N VAL A 54 -7.61 2.49 5.14
CA VAL A 54 -7.43 3.84 4.59
C VAL A 54 -6.43 4.57 5.47
N ALA A 55 -5.37 5.07 4.88
CA ALA A 55 -4.29 5.75 5.60
C ALA A 55 -3.63 6.83 4.76
N LYS A 56 -2.86 7.67 5.44
CA LYS A 56 -1.96 8.64 4.79
C LYS A 56 -0.54 8.09 4.80
N THR A 57 0.13 8.21 3.67
CA THR A 57 1.51 7.76 3.48
C THR A 57 2.40 8.87 2.95
N LEU A 58 3.66 8.84 3.33
CA LEU A 58 4.73 9.64 2.73
C LEU A 58 5.45 8.87 1.60
N GLY A 59 5.08 7.62 1.38
CA GLY A 59 5.61 6.81 0.29
C GLY A 59 5.31 7.44 -1.07
N ASN A 60 6.30 7.45 -1.95
CA ASN A 60 6.16 8.00 -3.29
C ASN A 60 5.52 7.00 -4.26
N ASP A 61 5.71 5.72 -4.03
CA ASP A 61 5.21 4.63 -4.85
C ASP A 61 4.39 3.63 -4.05
N VAL A 62 3.74 2.71 -4.76
CA VAL A 62 2.89 1.66 -4.19
C VAL A 62 3.67 0.79 -3.21
N GLN A 63 4.90 0.39 -3.55
CA GLN A 63 5.72 -0.48 -2.71
C GLN A 63 6.04 0.17 -1.36
N GLN A 64 6.46 1.43 -1.35
CA GLN A 64 6.76 2.17 -0.13
C GLN A 64 5.52 2.37 0.73
N ALA A 65 4.38 2.64 0.10
CA ALA A 65 3.12 2.81 0.82
C ALA A 65 2.67 1.51 1.49
N LEU A 66 2.70 0.37 0.78
CA LEU A 66 2.37 -0.94 1.34
C LEU A 66 3.29 -1.31 2.50
N ALA A 67 4.61 -1.08 2.35
CA ALA A 67 5.58 -1.33 3.42
C ALA A 67 5.31 -0.49 4.67
N GLN A 68 4.93 0.79 4.52
CA GLN A 68 4.56 1.65 5.65
C GLN A 68 3.28 1.19 6.36
N LEU A 69 2.36 0.57 5.63
CA LEU A 69 1.12 0.02 6.17
C LEU A 69 1.30 -1.40 6.75
N GLY A 70 2.49 -1.97 6.65
CA GLY A 70 2.76 -3.34 7.10
C GLY A 70 2.10 -4.40 6.22
N VAL A 71 1.72 -4.06 4.98
CA VAL A 71 1.15 -5.00 4.01
C VAL A 71 2.30 -5.64 3.23
N GLU A 72 2.55 -6.91 3.51
CA GLU A 72 3.50 -7.71 2.76
C GLU A 72 2.84 -8.25 1.49
N VAL A 73 3.57 -8.18 0.38
CA VAL A 73 3.13 -8.67 -0.93
C VAL A 73 4.06 -9.80 -1.35
N GLY A 74 3.50 -10.98 -1.54
CA GLY A 74 4.20 -12.15 -2.07
C GLY A 74 4.47 -12.02 -3.58
N GLU A 75 5.43 -12.80 -4.09
CA GLU A 75 5.81 -12.77 -5.51
C GLU A 75 4.66 -13.13 -6.46
N GLN A 76 3.70 -13.94 -5.99
CA GLN A 76 2.57 -14.41 -6.78
C GLN A 76 1.25 -13.75 -6.41
N ASP A 77 1.27 -12.79 -5.49
CA ASP A 77 0.10 -12.00 -5.15
C ASP A 77 -0.26 -11.05 -6.29
N PHE A 78 -1.55 -10.78 -6.42
CA PHE A 78 -2.03 -9.76 -7.35
C PHE A 78 -2.16 -8.42 -6.66
N VAL A 79 -1.51 -7.42 -7.23
CA VAL A 79 -1.68 -6.02 -6.83
C VAL A 79 -2.23 -5.25 -8.02
N SER A 80 -3.36 -4.55 -7.82
CA SER A 80 -4.07 -3.84 -8.91
C SER A 80 -3.27 -2.71 -9.55
N MET A 81 -2.17 -2.28 -8.93
CA MET A 81 -1.26 -1.26 -9.44
C MET A 81 0.18 -1.78 -9.39
N PRO A 82 1.03 -1.48 -10.40
CA PRO A 82 2.44 -1.85 -10.36
C PRO A 82 3.14 -1.31 -9.09
N LEU A 83 3.97 -2.13 -8.45
CA LEU A 83 4.63 -1.75 -7.18
C LEU A 83 5.48 -0.48 -7.29
N ARG A 84 6.05 -0.20 -8.46
CA ARG A 84 6.84 1.01 -8.73
C ARG A 84 6.03 2.19 -9.28
N GLN A 85 4.71 2.04 -9.37
CA GLN A 85 3.85 3.13 -9.80
C GLN A 85 3.84 4.23 -8.75
N LEU A 86 4.03 5.49 -9.18
CA LEU A 86 3.93 6.65 -8.32
C LEU A 86 2.48 6.87 -7.89
N LEU A 87 2.31 7.18 -6.62
CA LEU A 87 1.01 7.53 -6.06
C LEU A 87 0.63 8.96 -6.45
N GLY A 88 -0.62 9.15 -6.83
CA GLY A 88 -1.19 10.48 -7.08
C GLY A 88 -1.21 11.32 -5.79
N THR A 89 -1.03 12.63 -5.96
CA THR A 89 -1.16 13.62 -4.87
C THR A 89 -2.59 14.07 -4.68
N ASP A 90 -3.43 13.91 -5.71
CA ASP A 90 -4.80 14.35 -5.73
C ASP A 90 -5.74 13.14 -5.57
N GLY A 91 -6.56 13.19 -4.51
CA GLY A 91 -7.52 12.13 -4.21
C GLY A 91 -6.92 10.91 -3.53
N THR A 92 -7.76 9.87 -3.39
CA THR A 92 -7.40 8.61 -2.74
C THR A 92 -6.90 7.62 -3.77
N ASN A 93 -5.68 7.09 -3.57
CA ASN A 93 -5.13 6.00 -4.37
C ASN A 93 -5.78 4.69 -3.93
N LEU A 94 -6.62 4.09 -4.77
CA LEU A 94 -7.29 2.84 -4.46
C LEU A 94 -6.46 1.66 -4.96
N LEU A 95 -6.08 0.79 -4.06
CA LEU A 95 -5.29 -0.40 -4.31
C LEU A 95 -6.03 -1.65 -3.84
N THR A 96 -5.98 -2.73 -4.63
CA THR A 96 -6.45 -4.05 -4.23
C THR A 96 -5.28 -5.01 -4.23
N ASN A 97 -5.08 -5.70 -3.11
CA ASN A 97 -4.17 -6.81 -2.96
C ASN A 97 -4.98 -8.10 -2.82
N LYS A 98 -4.67 -9.11 -3.65
CA LYS A 98 -5.23 -10.46 -3.54
C LYS A 98 -4.08 -11.42 -3.30
N ARG A 99 -4.12 -12.13 -2.20
CA ARG A 99 -3.09 -13.09 -1.82
C ARG A 99 -3.23 -14.36 -2.64
N ALA A 100 -2.11 -14.84 -3.14
CA ALA A 100 -2.06 -16.16 -3.75
C ALA A 100 -2.20 -17.24 -2.67
N VAL A 101 -3.12 -18.18 -2.88
CA VAL A 101 -3.35 -19.31 -1.99
C VAL A 101 -2.79 -20.58 -2.60
N PRO A 102 -2.16 -21.47 -1.80
CA PRO A 102 -1.68 -22.75 -2.29
C PRO A 102 -2.85 -23.70 -2.59
N MET A 103 -2.78 -24.39 -3.73
CA MET A 103 -3.73 -25.39 -4.13
C MET A 103 -3.05 -26.49 -4.93
N THR A 104 -3.68 -27.66 -4.96
CA THR A 104 -3.20 -28.81 -5.73
C THR A 104 -4.09 -28.99 -6.97
N LEU A 105 -3.48 -29.00 -8.14
CA LEU A 105 -4.15 -29.21 -9.41
C LEU A 105 -3.77 -30.58 -9.98
N THR A 106 -4.78 -31.42 -10.23
CA THR A 106 -4.61 -32.71 -10.93
C THR A 106 -5.29 -32.66 -12.30
N VAL A 107 -4.51 -32.84 -13.35
CA VAL A 107 -4.98 -32.84 -14.74
C VAL A 107 -4.43 -34.08 -15.42
N ASP A 108 -5.30 -34.90 -16.02
CA ASP A 108 -4.92 -36.15 -16.76
C ASP A 108 -4.06 -37.11 -15.93
N GLY A 109 -4.26 -37.11 -14.61
CA GLY A 109 -3.51 -37.96 -13.67
C GLY A 109 -2.17 -37.35 -13.20
N GLU A 110 -1.77 -36.22 -13.72
CA GLU A 110 -0.61 -35.47 -13.22
C GLU A 110 -1.03 -34.47 -12.16
N THR A 111 -0.38 -34.52 -11.00
CA THR A 111 -0.65 -33.66 -9.86
C THR A 111 0.48 -32.66 -9.67
N ARG A 112 0.14 -31.39 -9.49
CA ARG A 112 1.08 -30.30 -9.20
C ARG A 112 0.53 -29.32 -8.18
N ASP A 113 1.39 -28.81 -7.34
CA ASP A 113 1.07 -27.73 -6.41
C ASP A 113 1.26 -26.39 -7.11
N ILE A 114 0.29 -25.52 -6.98
CA ILE A 114 0.28 -24.18 -7.58
C ILE A 114 -0.09 -23.13 -6.53
N LEU A 115 0.26 -21.88 -6.81
CA LEU A 115 -0.22 -20.71 -6.08
C LEU A 115 -1.11 -19.89 -7.01
N SER A 116 -2.29 -19.51 -6.55
CA SER A 116 -3.19 -18.68 -7.36
C SER A 116 -3.98 -17.68 -6.50
N TRP A 117 -4.17 -16.49 -7.04
CA TRP A 117 -5.01 -15.43 -6.49
C TRP A 117 -6.36 -15.32 -7.19
N ARG A 118 -6.65 -16.24 -8.10
CA ARG A 118 -7.88 -16.23 -8.90
C ARG A 118 -9.11 -16.57 -8.06
N ASP A 119 -10.23 -15.97 -8.44
CA ASP A 119 -11.47 -16.08 -7.67
C ASP A 119 -12.26 -17.35 -8.02
N THR A 120 -12.01 -17.96 -9.21
CA THR A 120 -12.76 -19.13 -9.68
C THR A 120 -11.85 -20.22 -10.25
N VAL A 121 -12.32 -21.45 -10.19
CA VAL A 121 -11.64 -22.62 -10.77
C VAL A 121 -11.36 -22.41 -12.26
N GLY A 122 -12.31 -21.84 -13.02
CA GLY A 122 -12.11 -21.58 -14.44
C GLY A 122 -10.96 -20.63 -14.74
N GLU A 123 -10.79 -19.58 -13.91
CA GLU A 123 -9.67 -18.66 -14.04
C GLU A 123 -8.34 -19.32 -13.71
N VAL A 124 -8.32 -20.17 -12.67
CA VAL A 124 -7.13 -20.96 -12.32
C VAL A 124 -6.72 -21.87 -13.48
N LEU A 125 -7.66 -22.61 -14.05
CA LEU A 125 -7.40 -23.50 -15.19
C LEU A 125 -6.86 -22.72 -16.40
N SER A 126 -7.45 -21.56 -16.68
CA SER A 126 -7.00 -20.68 -17.77
C SER A 126 -5.56 -20.21 -17.57
N ASP A 127 -5.19 -19.78 -16.36
CA ASP A 127 -3.81 -19.36 -16.03
C ASP A 127 -2.81 -20.51 -16.14
N GLN A 128 -3.26 -21.73 -15.83
CA GLN A 128 -2.46 -22.95 -15.96
C GLN A 128 -2.46 -23.52 -17.38
N GLN A 129 -3.07 -22.80 -18.34
CA GLN A 129 -3.19 -23.21 -19.75
C GLN A 129 -3.92 -24.54 -19.95
N VAL A 130 -4.82 -24.88 -19.02
CA VAL A 130 -5.68 -26.05 -19.11
C VAL A 130 -6.94 -25.67 -19.86
N SER A 131 -7.12 -26.24 -21.07
CA SER A 131 -8.31 -26.05 -21.90
C SER A 131 -9.28 -27.16 -21.66
N LEU A 132 -10.51 -26.84 -21.28
CA LEU A 132 -11.59 -27.82 -21.11
C LEU A 132 -12.36 -28.00 -22.43
N SER A 133 -12.51 -29.24 -22.88
CA SER A 133 -13.39 -29.62 -23.97
C SER A 133 -14.82 -29.85 -23.44
N ALA A 134 -15.78 -30.02 -24.36
CA ALA A 134 -17.16 -30.32 -23.98
C ALA A 134 -17.33 -31.70 -23.30
N MET A 135 -16.33 -32.58 -23.40
CA MET A 135 -16.35 -33.91 -22.81
C MET A 135 -15.61 -34.01 -21.49
N ASP A 136 -14.82 -32.97 -21.12
CA ASP A 136 -14.06 -32.97 -19.89
C ASP A 136 -14.96 -32.70 -18.69
N ARG A 137 -14.57 -33.19 -17.54
CA ARG A 137 -15.28 -33.03 -16.29
C ARG A 137 -14.32 -32.50 -15.21
N ILE A 138 -14.81 -31.56 -14.42
CA ILE A 138 -14.14 -31.14 -13.19
C ILE A 138 -14.81 -31.93 -12.07
N GLU A 139 -14.02 -32.68 -11.31
CA GLU A 139 -14.53 -33.52 -10.24
C GLU A 139 -14.91 -32.67 -9.03
N GLY A 140 -16.16 -32.80 -8.55
CA GLY A 140 -16.66 -32.11 -7.36
C GLY A 140 -16.91 -30.61 -7.50
N MET A 141 -16.59 -29.98 -8.66
CA MET A 141 -16.61 -28.53 -8.86
C MET A 141 -17.14 -28.17 -10.26
N THR A 142 -17.29 -26.86 -10.49
CA THR A 142 -17.56 -26.31 -11.82
C THR A 142 -16.58 -25.16 -12.07
N VAL A 143 -16.45 -24.72 -13.33
CA VAL A 143 -15.62 -23.56 -13.70
C VAL A 143 -15.97 -22.27 -12.94
N LYS A 144 -17.19 -22.15 -12.43
CA LYS A 144 -17.70 -21.02 -11.65
C LYS A 144 -17.54 -21.20 -10.12
N THR A 145 -17.05 -22.36 -9.69
CA THR A 145 -16.82 -22.61 -8.27
C THR A 145 -15.81 -21.62 -7.73
N PRO A 146 -16.10 -20.87 -6.65
CA PRO A 146 -15.13 -20.01 -6.01
C PRO A 146 -13.94 -20.80 -5.47
N VAL A 147 -12.77 -20.20 -5.54
CA VAL A 147 -11.55 -20.74 -4.94
C VAL A 147 -11.47 -20.28 -3.50
N GLU A 148 -11.46 -21.24 -2.58
CA GLU A 148 -11.26 -20.99 -1.15
C GLU A 148 -9.93 -21.60 -0.70
N ALA A 149 -9.30 -21.02 0.29
CA ALA A 149 -8.06 -21.55 0.85
C ALA A 149 -8.33 -22.93 1.48
N GLY A 150 -7.71 -23.97 0.92
CA GLY A 150 -7.84 -25.34 1.42
C GLY A 150 -8.66 -26.29 0.52
N LEU A 151 -9.00 -25.87 -0.70
CA LEU A 151 -9.52 -26.76 -1.76
C LEU A 151 -8.39 -27.50 -2.48
#